data_e889b4aec681b72a22162276d4e02a98
#
_entry.id   e889b4aec681b72a22162276d4e02a98
#
_cell.length_a   1.000
_cell.length_b   1.000
_cell.length_c   1.000
_cell.angle_alpha   90.00
_cell.angle_beta   90.00
_cell.angle_gamma   90.00
#
_symmetry.space_group_name_H-M   'P 1'
#
loop_
_entity.id
_entity.type
_entity.pdbx_description
1 polymer ?
#
loop_
_entity_poly.entity_id
_entity_poly.type
_entity_poly.pdbx_seq_one_letter_code
_entity_poly.pdbx_strand_id
1 'polypeptide(L)'
;MKKFFTLLMLVSMSVIAFAQAPKVEDRVATLEGQVKTLQGEMTAAQSEINQLKDRYAQYQKQLNLKQTTKLTVDSIEYGVLNAVGNKATGYVTITLCAVNKGSKDGVIQLAGAELTDFDGNVYSIINDINIGNPKAGCSAPIRTDIPIKIYITFKKVAVGARIANLHTQEIAHHKGFSTNAYIDFRDINIEWK
;
A
#
# COMPACT_ATOMS: atom_id res chain seq x y z
N MET A 1 54.30 -43.43 46.32
CA MET A 1 53.34 -44.05 45.38
C MET A 1 52.04 -43.27 45.18
N LYS A 2 51.48 -42.61 46.21
CA LYS A 2 50.22 -41.85 46.05
C LYS A 2 50.28 -40.63 45.09
N LYS A 3 51.44 -39.96 44.99
CA LYS A 3 51.60 -38.76 44.11
C LYS A 3 51.76 -39.13 42.63
N PHE A 4 52.16 -40.32 42.30
CA PHE A 4 52.27 -40.77 40.91
C PHE A 4 50.93 -41.19 40.31
N PHE A 5 50.00 -41.64 41.13
CA PHE A 5 48.65 -42.03 40.71
C PHE A 5 47.76 -40.81 40.37
N THR A 6 47.95 -39.73 41.14
CA THR A 6 47.22 -38.48 40.90
C THR A 6 47.64 -37.76 39.60
N LEU A 7 48.92 -37.82 39.27
CA LEU A 7 49.45 -37.26 38.03
C LEU A 7 48.98 -38.05 36.79
N LEU A 8 48.88 -39.36 36.90
CA LEU A 8 48.41 -40.23 35.83
C LEU A 8 46.90 -40.02 35.54
N MET A 9 46.10 -39.80 36.60
CA MET A 9 44.68 -39.50 36.46
C MET A 9 44.42 -38.10 35.82
N LEU A 10 45.26 -37.11 36.17
CA LEU A 10 45.12 -35.75 35.57
C LEU A 10 45.48 -35.72 34.08
N VAL A 11 46.47 -36.51 33.68
CA VAL A 11 46.85 -36.62 32.25
C VAL A 11 45.82 -37.41 31.47
N SER A 12 45.21 -38.46 32.05
CA SER A 12 44.12 -39.17 31.35
C SER A 12 42.87 -38.39 31.21
N MET A 13 42.49 -37.51 32.16
CA MET A 13 41.33 -36.59 32.01
C MET A 13 41.57 -35.52 30.95
N SER A 14 42.78 -35.00 30.79
CA SER A 14 43.08 -34.01 29.76
C SER A 14 43.04 -34.60 28.34
N VAL A 15 43.44 -35.86 28.18
CA VAL A 15 43.35 -36.54 26.87
C VAL A 15 41.91 -36.85 26.47
N ILE A 16 41.03 -37.18 27.42
CA ILE A 16 39.60 -37.43 27.15
C ILE A 16 38.89 -36.13 26.80
N ALA A 17 39.24 -34.98 27.39
CA ALA A 17 38.65 -33.69 27.06
C ALA A 17 39.02 -33.21 25.63
N PHE A 18 40.22 -33.56 25.15
CA PHE A 18 40.59 -33.25 23.75
C PHE A 18 39.97 -34.21 22.73
N ALA A 19 39.56 -35.40 23.13
CA ALA A 19 38.91 -36.36 22.23
C ALA A 19 37.43 -36.10 22.00
N GLN A 20 36.82 -35.17 22.76
CA GLN A 20 35.38 -34.83 22.63
C GLN A 20 35.12 -33.55 21.81
N ALA A 21 36.14 -32.82 21.42
CA ALA A 21 35.93 -31.70 20.49
C ALA A 21 35.67 -32.28 19.07
N PRO A 22 34.51 -32.01 18.46
CA PRO A 22 34.26 -32.53 17.11
C PRO A 22 35.37 -32.04 16.18
N LYS A 23 35.94 -32.98 15.41
CA LYS A 23 37.00 -32.68 14.45
C LYS A 23 36.52 -31.51 13.56
N VAL A 24 37.46 -30.66 13.19
CA VAL A 24 37.16 -29.52 12.31
C VAL A 24 36.43 -29.99 11.04
N GLU A 25 36.80 -31.16 10.53
CA GLU A 25 36.17 -31.80 9.38
C GLU A 25 34.67 -32.10 9.60
N ASP A 26 34.28 -32.59 10.79
CA ASP A 26 32.87 -32.84 11.12
C ASP A 26 32.05 -31.55 11.21
N ARG A 27 32.65 -30.48 11.70
CA ARG A 27 32.03 -29.15 11.76
C ARG A 27 31.86 -28.55 10.35
N VAL A 28 32.87 -28.72 9.50
CA VAL A 28 32.78 -28.27 8.09
C VAL A 28 31.69 -29.03 7.37
N ALA A 29 31.63 -30.35 7.48
CA ALA A 29 30.58 -31.17 6.86
C ALA A 29 29.16 -30.77 7.35
N THR A 30 29.04 -30.47 8.65
CA THR A 30 27.75 -29.97 9.21
C THR A 30 27.36 -28.61 8.64
N LEU A 31 28.31 -27.67 8.55
CA LEU A 31 28.09 -26.35 7.97
C LEU A 31 27.74 -26.42 6.47
N GLU A 32 28.43 -27.26 5.72
CA GLU A 32 28.12 -27.51 4.30
C GLU A 32 26.70 -28.06 4.13
N GLY A 33 26.28 -28.99 5.01
CA GLY A 33 24.90 -29.47 5.04
C GLY A 33 23.88 -28.38 5.33
N GLN A 34 24.16 -27.53 6.32
CA GLN A 34 23.30 -26.39 6.65
C GLN A 34 23.19 -25.35 5.49
N VAL A 35 24.31 -25.02 4.86
CA VAL A 35 24.35 -24.12 3.70
C VAL A 35 23.52 -24.69 2.56
N LYS A 36 23.64 -25.99 2.26
CA LYS A 36 22.84 -26.65 1.22
C LYS A 36 21.35 -26.62 1.54
N THR A 37 20.96 -26.83 2.80
CA THR A 37 19.57 -26.74 3.25
C THR A 37 19.02 -25.33 3.08
N LEU A 38 19.76 -24.32 3.57
CA LEU A 38 19.38 -22.90 3.42
C LEU A 38 19.27 -22.46 1.96
N GLN A 39 20.15 -22.95 1.08
CA GLN A 39 20.04 -22.69 -0.36
C GLN A 39 18.76 -23.30 -0.95
N GLY A 40 18.40 -24.51 -0.51
CA GLY A 40 17.15 -25.16 -0.90
C GLY A 40 15.91 -24.37 -0.46
N GLU A 41 15.88 -23.95 0.81
CA GLU A 41 14.80 -23.14 1.36
C GLU A 41 14.68 -21.77 0.66
N MET A 42 15.81 -21.12 0.37
CA MET A 42 15.83 -19.86 -0.36
C MET A 42 15.29 -20.01 -1.78
N THR A 43 15.61 -21.11 -2.47
CA THR A 43 15.09 -21.41 -3.81
C THR A 43 13.60 -21.68 -3.77
N ALA A 44 13.11 -22.41 -2.78
CA ALA A 44 11.69 -22.67 -2.58
C ALA A 44 10.91 -21.35 -2.31
N ALA A 45 11.41 -20.52 -1.38
CA ALA A 45 10.82 -19.23 -1.07
C ALA A 45 10.78 -18.29 -2.29
N GLN A 46 11.84 -18.27 -3.09
CA GLN A 46 11.86 -17.49 -4.34
C GLN A 46 10.83 -17.98 -5.35
N SER A 47 10.61 -19.29 -5.45
CA SER A 47 9.58 -19.89 -6.31
C SER A 47 8.18 -19.48 -5.85
N GLU A 48 7.90 -19.51 -4.54
CA GLU A 48 6.61 -19.07 -3.98
C GLU A 48 6.36 -17.58 -4.23
N ILE A 49 7.37 -16.73 -4.04
CA ILE A 49 7.29 -15.31 -4.36
C ILE A 49 6.92 -15.08 -5.82
N ASN A 50 7.53 -15.82 -6.74
CA ASN A 50 7.21 -15.69 -8.16
C ASN A 50 5.78 -16.15 -8.46
N GLN A 51 5.31 -17.26 -7.89
CA GLN A 51 3.93 -17.73 -8.03
C GLN A 51 2.91 -16.73 -7.45
N LEU A 52 3.23 -16.08 -6.32
CA LEU A 52 2.39 -15.04 -5.75
C LEU A 52 2.31 -13.81 -6.66
N LYS A 53 3.44 -13.39 -7.24
CA LYS A 53 3.48 -12.29 -8.22
C LYS A 53 2.63 -12.60 -9.45
N ASP A 54 2.73 -13.81 -9.99
CA ASP A 54 1.95 -14.21 -11.17
C ASP A 54 0.45 -14.27 -10.86
N ARG A 55 0.06 -14.83 -9.71
CA ARG A 55 -1.34 -14.83 -9.26
C ARG A 55 -1.86 -13.40 -9.06
N TYR A 56 -1.06 -12.52 -8.45
CA TYR A 56 -1.42 -11.13 -8.27
C TYR A 56 -1.62 -10.42 -9.62
N ALA A 57 -0.73 -10.63 -10.58
CA ALA A 57 -0.87 -10.08 -11.94
C ALA A 57 -2.13 -10.62 -12.66
N GLN A 58 -2.46 -11.90 -12.47
CA GLN A 58 -3.69 -12.48 -12.98
C GLN A 58 -4.94 -11.86 -12.33
N TYR A 59 -4.95 -11.68 -11.02
CA TYR A 59 -6.06 -11.01 -10.32
C TYR A 59 -6.23 -9.55 -10.79
N GLN A 60 -5.15 -8.81 -10.94
CA GLN A 60 -5.21 -7.46 -11.50
C GLN A 60 -5.83 -7.44 -12.91
N LYS A 61 -5.45 -8.40 -13.75
CA LYS A 61 -5.99 -8.53 -15.10
C LYS A 61 -7.47 -8.93 -15.10
N GLN A 62 -7.87 -9.87 -14.24
CA GLN A 62 -9.25 -10.35 -14.14
C GLN A 62 -10.20 -9.30 -13.56
N LEU A 63 -9.72 -8.54 -12.57
CA LEU A 63 -10.50 -7.48 -11.92
C LEU A 63 -10.53 -6.17 -12.73
N ASN A 64 -9.88 -6.13 -13.90
CA ASN A 64 -9.74 -4.91 -14.70
C ASN A 64 -9.22 -3.71 -13.88
N LEU A 65 -8.35 -3.97 -12.89
CA LEU A 65 -7.72 -2.95 -12.04
C LEU A 65 -6.69 -2.16 -12.86
N LYS A 66 -7.15 -1.59 -13.97
CA LYS A 66 -6.36 -0.63 -14.72
C LYS A 66 -6.35 0.67 -13.92
N GLN A 67 -5.16 1.21 -13.65
CA GLN A 67 -5.02 2.51 -13.02
C GLN A 67 -5.89 3.54 -13.75
N THR A 68 -6.84 4.11 -13.03
CA THR A 68 -7.72 5.14 -13.57
C THR A 68 -7.20 6.48 -13.04
N THR A 69 -6.48 7.22 -13.87
CA THR A 69 -5.95 8.54 -13.52
C THR A 69 -6.83 9.67 -14.01
N LYS A 70 -7.72 9.39 -14.96
CA LYS A 70 -8.70 10.34 -15.51
C LYS A 70 -10.01 9.64 -15.82
N LEU A 71 -11.10 10.33 -15.60
CA LEU A 71 -12.46 9.90 -15.98
C LEU A 71 -13.33 11.13 -16.27
N THR A 72 -14.40 10.93 -17.03
CA THR A 72 -15.38 11.98 -17.31
C THR A 72 -16.76 11.52 -16.84
N VAL A 73 -17.40 12.33 -16.04
CA VAL A 73 -18.75 12.12 -15.50
C VAL A 73 -19.54 13.40 -15.74
N ASP A 74 -20.71 13.29 -16.36
CA ASP A 74 -21.63 14.41 -16.63
C ASP A 74 -20.95 15.67 -17.20
N SER A 75 -20.05 15.51 -18.14
CA SER A 75 -19.24 16.57 -18.76
C SER A 75 -18.17 17.19 -17.85
N ILE A 76 -17.94 16.64 -16.65
CA ILE A 76 -16.83 17.03 -15.79
C ILE A 76 -15.72 16.00 -15.94
N GLU A 77 -14.53 16.47 -16.34
CA GLU A 77 -13.32 15.67 -16.39
C GLU A 77 -12.64 15.71 -15.03
N TYR A 78 -12.43 14.53 -14.42
CA TYR A 78 -11.69 14.37 -13.17
C TYR A 78 -10.33 13.74 -13.43
N GLY A 79 -9.33 14.17 -12.68
CA GLY A 79 -7.99 13.58 -12.72
C GLY A 79 -7.34 13.55 -11.35
N VAL A 80 -6.65 12.45 -11.01
CA VAL A 80 -5.83 12.36 -9.79
C VAL A 80 -4.54 13.14 -10.02
N LEU A 81 -4.28 14.15 -9.18
CA LEU A 81 -3.03 14.91 -9.20
C LEU A 81 -1.96 14.27 -8.31
N ASN A 82 -2.33 13.93 -7.09
CA ASN A 82 -1.47 13.24 -6.14
C ASN A 82 -2.27 12.58 -5.02
N ALA A 83 -1.60 11.68 -4.29
CA ALA A 83 -2.06 11.15 -3.02
C ALA A 83 -0.88 11.15 -2.04
N VAL A 84 -0.99 11.87 -0.94
CA VAL A 84 0.09 12.05 0.05
C VAL A 84 -0.38 11.54 1.40
N GLY A 85 0.40 10.63 1.99
CA GLY A 85 0.18 10.07 3.31
C GLY A 85 1.19 10.59 4.33
N ASN A 86 0.74 10.87 5.54
CA ASN A 86 1.56 11.23 6.68
C ASN A 86 1.78 9.99 7.56
N LYS A 87 3.02 9.50 7.65
CA LYS A 87 3.39 8.31 8.43
C LYS A 87 3.10 8.44 9.94
N ALA A 88 3.24 9.64 10.48
CA ALA A 88 3.05 9.85 11.92
C ALA A 88 1.56 9.83 12.34
N THR A 89 0.66 10.25 11.45
CA THR A 89 -0.76 10.40 11.75
C THR A 89 -1.68 9.40 11.07
N GLY A 90 -1.20 8.73 10.02
CA GLY A 90 -2.03 7.89 9.14
C GLY A 90 -3.05 8.71 8.32
N TYR A 91 -2.85 10.01 8.16
CA TYR A 91 -3.71 10.83 7.32
C TYR A 91 -3.26 10.71 5.87
N VAL A 92 -4.21 10.50 4.97
CA VAL A 92 -3.99 10.46 3.52
C VAL A 92 -4.86 11.51 2.86
N THR A 93 -4.23 12.44 2.14
CA THR A 93 -4.94 13.44 1.33
C THR A 93 -4.77 13.11 -0.15
N ILE A 94 -5.88 12.86 -0.83
CA ILE A 94 -5.94 12.68 -2.28
C ILE A 94 -6.37 14.01 -2.88
N THR A 95 -5.61 14.52 -3.83
CA THR A 95 -5.92 15.75 -4.56
C THR A 95 -6.37 15.39 -5.96
N LEU A 96 -7.59 15.77 -6.31
CA LEU A 96 -8.11 15.66 -7.65
C LEU A 96 -8.13 17.04 -8.34
N CYS A 97 -8.13 17.04 -9.67
CA CYS A 97 -8.50 18.17 -10.51
C CYS A 97 -9.83 17.86 -11.16
N ALA A 98 -10.77 18.81 -11.15
CA ALA A 98 -12.01 18.73 -11.91
C ALA A 98 -12.07 19.88 -12.93
N VAL A 99 -12.49 19.58 -14.16
CA VAL A 99 -12.65 20.54 -15.24
C VAL A 99 -14.02 20.34 -15.87
N ASN A 100 -14.86 21.36 -15.83
CA ASN A 100 -16.15 21.34 -16.51
C ASN A 100 -15.94 21.49 -18.02
N LYS A 101 -16.23 20.46 -18.79
CA LYS A 101 -16.18 20.43 -20.26
C LYS A 101 -17.56 20.71 -20.91
N GLY A 102 -18.55 20.94 -20.08
CA GLY A 102 -19.88 21.36 -20.55
C GLY A 102 -19.90 22.79 -21.07
N SER A 103 -21.02 23.16 -21.67
CA SER A 103 -21.23 24.50 -22.27
C SER A 103 -21.69 25.58 -21.28
N LYS A 104 -21.88 25.24 -20.01
CA LYS A 104 -22.44 26.14 -18.98
C LYS A 104 -21.71 25.93 -17.64
N ASP A 105 -21.57 27.03 -16.91
CA ASP A 105 -21.15 27.02 -15.53
C ASP A 105 -22.16 26.27 -14.64
N GLY A 106 -21.67 25.68 -13.57
CA GLY A 106 -22.47 24.91 -12.61
C GLY A 106 -21.94 24.98 -11.20
N VAL A 107 -22.44 24.08 -10.36
CA VAL A 107 -21.94 23.83 -9.01
C VAL A 107 -21.58 22.34 -8.91
N ILE A 108 -20.41 22.04 -8.40
CA ILE A 108 -20.00 20.70 -8.06
C ILE A 108 -20.09 20.49 -6.54
N GLN A 109 -20.60 19.38 -6.11
CA GLN A 109 -20.66 18.96 -4.72
C GLN A 109 -20.30 17.48 -4.62
N LEU A 110 -19.48 17.11 -3.65
CA LEU A 110 -19.19 15.72 -3.32
C LEU A 110 -19.84 15.37 -1.97
N ALA A 111 -20.64 14.30 -1.94
CA ALA A 111 -21.46 13.93 -0.78
C ALA A 111 -20.74 13.05 0.23
N GLY A 112 -19.56 12.56 -0.07
CA GLY A 112 -18.76 11.68 0.76
C GLY A 112 -17.76 10.92 -0.10
N ALA A 113 -16.83 10.24 0.54
CA ALA A 113 -15.88 9.39 -0.16
C ALA A 113 -15.52 8.15 0.66
N GLU A 114 -15.24 7.08 -0.05
CA GLU A 114 -14.76 5.83 0.48
C GLU A 114 -13.46 5.42 -0.22
N LEU A 115 -12.50 4.98 0.57
CA LEU A 115 -11.22 4.53 0.11
C LEU A 115 -11.05 3.08 0.53
N THR A 116 -10.76 2.19 -0.41
CA THR A 116 -10.48 0.78 -0.14
C THR A 116 -9.02 0.51 -0.48
N ASP A 117 -8.27 -0.11 0.44
CA ASP A 117 -6.91 -0.56 0.16
C ASP A 117 -6.87 -1.97 -0.42
N PHE A 118 -5.68 -2.42 -0.85
CA PHE A 118 -5.51 -3.77 -1.41
C PHE A 118 -5.61 -4.89 -0.37
N ASP A 119 -5.59 -4.57 0.93
CA ASP A 119 -5.80 -5.52 2.02
C ASP A 119 -7.29 -5.66 2.38
N GLY A 120 -8.16 -4.88 1.70
CA GLY A 120 -9.61 -4.90 1.89
C GLY A 120 -10.11 -4.00 3.03
N ASN A 121 -9.24 -3.16 3.62
CA ASN A 121 -9.70 -2.19 4.60
C ASN A 121 -10.42 -1.04 3.92
N VAL A 122 -11.51 -0.59 4.54
CA VAL A 122 -12.36 0.50 4.04
C VAL A 122 -12.28 1.69 4.98
N TYR A 123 -12.04 2.87 4.41
CA TYR A 123 -11.96 4.14 5.11
C TYR A 123 -13.00 5.09 4.52
N SER A 124 -13.99 5.50 5.31
CA SER A 124 -15.09 6.35 4.85
C SER A 124 -15.02 7.73 5.47
N ILE A 125 -15.37 8.76 4.70
CA ILE A 125 -15.47 10.14 5.14
C ILE A 125 -16.76 10.79 4.64
N ILE A 126 -17.27 11.76 5.41
CA ILE A 126 -18.45 12.56 5.03
C ILE A 126 -18.07 14.02 4.90
N ASN A 127 -17.25 14.59 5.78
CA ASN A 127 -17.02 16.02 5.91
C ASN A 127 -15.59 16.50 5.62
N ASP A 128 -14.65 15.59 5.33
CA ASP A 128 -13.25 15.96 5.07
C ASP A 128 -12.97 16.11 3.55
N ILE A 129 -13.96 16.66 2.80
CA ILE A 129 -13.86 17.00 1.39
C ILE A 129 -13.89 18.51 1.25
N ASN A 130 -12.94 19.07 0.51
CA ASN A 130 -12.83 20.50 0.27
C ASN A 130 -12.60 20.78 -1.21
N ILE A 131 -13.38 21.69 -1.79
CA ILE A 131 -13.33 22.03 -3.21
C ILE A 131 -12.87 23.48 -3.37
N GLY A 132 -11.85 23.71 -4.20
CA GLY A 132 -11.23 25.01 -4.44
C GLY A 132 -10.04 25.29 -3.51
N ASN A 133 -10.23 25.21 -2.22
CA ASN A 133 -9.13 25.36 -1.25
C ASN A 133 -9.31 24.39 -0.06
N PRO A 134 -8.25 24.10 0.72
CA PRO A 134 -8.29 23.08 1.79
C PRO A 134 -9.27 23.35 2.95
N LYS A 135 -10.04 24.43 2.92
CA LYS A 135 -11.00 24.81 3.98
C LYS A 135 -12.36 25.27 3.43
N ALA A 136 -12.64 25.02 2.16
CA ALA A 136 -13.81 25.60 1.49
C ALA A 136 -15.11 24.80 1.65
N GLY A 137 -15.02 23.52 2.10
CA GLY A 137 -16.17 22.62 2.15
C GLY A 137 -16.39 21.84 0.86
N CYS A 138 -17.42 21.00 0.84
CA CYS A 138 -17.65 19.98 -0.18
C CYS A 138 -18.40 20.48 -1.43
N SER A 139 -18.67 21.77 -1.56
CA SER A 139 -19.38 22.37 -2.69
C SER A 139 -18.71 23.65 -3.18
N ALA A 140 -18.62 23.83 -4.50
CA ALA A 140 -18.07 25.03 -5.11
C ALA A 140 -18.63 25.28 -6.51
N PRO A 141 -18.66 26.54 -6.98
CA PRO A 141 -18.92 26.86 -8.38
C PRO A 141 -17.84 26.25 -9.27
N ILE A 142 -18.24 25.63 -10.37
CA ILE A 142 -17.32 25.11 -11.38
C ILE A 142 -17.63 25.81 -12.73
N ARG A 143 -16.65 26.57 -13.23
CA ARG A 143 -16.77 27.28 -14.49
C ARG A 143 -16.27 26.43 -15.65
N THR A 144 -16.87 26.70 -16.83
CA THR A 144 -16.46 26.00 -18.06
C THR A 144 -14.96 26.21 -18.34
N ASP A 145 -14.25 25.10 -18.59
CA ASP A 145 -12.82 25.00 -18.90
C ASP A 145 -11.85 25.55 -17.83
N ILE A 146 -12.35 25.95 -16.65
CA ILE A 146 -11.50 26.39 -15.55
C ILE A 146 -11.29 25.24 -14.57
N PRO A 147 -10.04 24.75 -14.38
CA PRO A 147 -9.77 23.67 -13.46
C PRO A 147 -9.95 24.10 -12.00
N ILE A 148 -10.54 23.21 -11.20
CA ILE A 148 -10.66 23.37 -9.76
C ILE A 148 -10.05 22.17 -9.04
N LYS A 149 -9.40 22.38 -7.88
CA LYS A 149 -8.83 21.31 -7.05
C LYS A 149 -9.86 20.82 -6.04
N ILE A 150 -9.82 19.52 -5.79
CA ILE A 150 -10.62 18.83 -4.77
C ILE A 150 -9.64 18.12 -3.84
N TYR A 151 -9.79 18.32 -2.54
CA TYR A 151 -8.98 17.72 -1.48
C TYR A 151 -9.85 16.75 -0.68
N ILE A 152 -9.51 15.49 -0.67
CA ILE A 152 -10.23 14.43 0.04
C ILE A 152 -9.27 13.86 1.08
N THR A 153 -9.57 14.02 2.39
CA THR A 153 -8.66 13.61 3.46
C THR A 153 -9.25 12.47 4.28
N PHE A 154 -8.58 11.33 4.24
CA PHE A 154 -8.89 10.14 5.03
C PHE A 154 -8.01 10.10 6.27
N LYS A 155 -8.55 9.55 7.37
CA LYS A 155 -7.87 9.41 8.65
C LYS A 155 -7.64 7.93 8.97
N LYS A 156 -6.58 7.65 9.75
CA LYS A 156 -6.26 6.28 10.22
C LYS A 156 -6.03 5.27 9.10
N VAL A 157 -5.57 5.72 7.95
CA VAL A 157 -5.15 4.82 6.86
C VAL A 157 -3.87 4.10 7.29
N ALA A 158 -3.80 2.80 7.08
CA ALA A 158 -2.62 2.00 7.42
C ALA A 158 -1.38 2.54 6.67
N VAL A 159 -0.28 2.77 7.42
CA VAL A 159 0.96 3.28 6.83
C VAL A 159 1.53 2.25 5.85
N GLY A 160 1.86 2.70 4.65
CA GLY A 160 2.32 1.83 3.57
C GLY A 160 1.19 1.22 2.73
N ALA A 161 -0.09 1.47 3.08
CA ALA A 161 -1.22 0.99 2.28
C ALA A 161 -1.15 1.51 0.83
N ARG A 162 -1.54 0.64 -0.10
CA ARG A 162 -1.81 0.98 -1.50
C ARG A 162 -3.31 1.00 -1.71
N ILE A 163 -3.80 1.94 -2.48
CA ILE A 163 -5.23 2.15 -2.67
C ILE A 163 -5.71 1.36 -3.89
N ALA A 164 -6.65 0.44 -3.64
CA ALA A 164 -7.32 -0.31 -4.69
C ALA A 164 -8.42 0.53 -5.37
N ASN A 165 -9.19 1.29 -4.56
CA ASN A 165 -10.28 2.11 -5.09
C ASN A 165 -10.50 3.35 -4.23
N LEU A 166 -10.76 4.50 -4.88
CA LEU A 166 -11.38 5.68 -4.32
C LEU A 166 -12.76 5.84 -4.96
N HIS A 167 -13.81 5.73 -4.17
CA HIS A 167 -15.20 5.91 -4.57
C HIS A 167 -15.76 7.18 -3.95
N THR A 168 -16.39 8.05 -4.74
CA THR A 168 -17.08 9.23 -4.23
C THR A 168 -18.33 9.52 -5.04
N GLN A 169 -19.34 10.06 -4.38
CA GLN A 169 -20.58 10.47 -5.05
C GLN A 169 -20.51 11.95 -5.41
N GLU A 170 -20.66 12.24 -6.68
CA GLU A 170 -20.86 13.59 -7.19
C GLU A 170 -22.34 13.93 -7.20
N ILE A 171 -22.68 15.13 -6.74
CA ILE A 171 -23.96 15.78 -6.94
C ILE A 171 -23.69 17.04 -7.74
N ALA A 172 -23.93 17.01 -9.04
CA ALA A 172 -23.76 18.18 -9.89
C ALA A 172 -25.09 18.91 -10.09
N HIS A 173 -25.07 20.22 -9.93
CA HIS A 173 -26.24 21.09 -10.13
C HIS A 173 -26.02 21.97 -11.36
N HIS A 174 -26.73 21.67 -12.46
CA HIS A 174 -26.78 22.50 -13.63
C HIS A 174 -28.23 23.04 -13.83
N LYS A 175 -28.46 24.35 -13.63
CA LYS A 175 -29.72 25.04 -13.89
C LYS A 175 -30.99 24.26 -13.50
N GLY A 176 -31.07 23.83 -12.23
CA GLY A 176 -32.28 23.20 -11.69
C GLY A 176 -32.38 21.68 -11.89
N PHE A 177 -31.42 21.05 -12.52
CA PHE A 177 -31.29 19.61 -12.59
C PHE A 177 -30.15 19.17 -11.67
N SER A 178 -30.42 18.18 -10.82
CA SER A 178 -29.43 17.52 -10.01
C SER A 178 -29.12 16.16 -10.65
N THR A 179 -27.87 15.92 -10.98
CA THR A 179 -27.40 14.61 -11.40
C THR A 179 -26.62 13.99 -10.25
N ASN A 180 -26.84 12.70 -9.99
CA ASN A 180 -26.06 11.92 -9.05
C ASN A 180 -25.21 10.94 -9.86
N ALA A 181 -23.91 11.07 -9.72
CA ALA A 181 -22.98 10.20 -10.41
C ALA A 181 -21.93 9.67 -9.43
N TYR A 182 -21.28 8.59 -9.80
CA TYR A 182 -20.20 8.02 -9.01
C TYR A 182 -18.87 8.21 -9.73
N ILE A 183 -17.87 8.57 -8.95
CA ILE A 183 -16.49 8.78 -9.39
C ILE A 183 -15.66 7.68 -8.77
N ASP A 184 -15.06 6.83 -9.60
CA ASP A 184 -14.24 5.71 -9.18
C ASP A 184 -12.83 5.81 -9.76
N PHE A 185 -11.83 5.99 -8.90
CA PHE A 185 -10.44 5.90 -9.28
C PHE A 185 -9.83 4.63 -8.70
N ARG A 186 -9.03 3.94 -9.50
CA ARG A 186 -8.42 2.66 -9.13
C ARG A 186 -6.90 2.73 -9.15
N ASP A 187 -6.27 1.92 -8.30
CA ASP A 187 -4.81 1.74 -8.20
C ASP A 187 -4.06 3.06 -7.99
N ILE A 188 -4.41 3.77 -6.92
CA ILE A 188 -3.79 5.05 -6.56
C ILE A 188 -2.58 4.77 -5.65
N ASN A 189 -1.41 5.24 -6.08
CA ASN A 189 -0.20 5.19 -5.25
C ASN A 189 -0.15 6.35 -4.26
N ILE A 190 0.13 6.05 -2.99
CA ILE A 190 0.33 7.05 -1.94
C ILE A 190 1.82 7.32 -1.75
N GLU A 191 2.21 8.60 -1.81
CA GLU A 191 3.52 9.05 -1.38
C GLU A 191 3.52 9.25 0.14
N TRP A 192 4.10 8.34 0.89
CA TRP A 192 4.19 8.41 2.35
C TRP A 192 5.38 9.25 2.82
N LYS A 193 5.11 10.34 3.52
CA LYS A 193 6.09 11.28 4.10
C LYS A 193 6.23 11.12 5.60
#